data_1fa70d9dd52631f279bfd1b59c176825
#
_entry.id   1fa70d9dd52631f279bfd1b59c176825
#
_cell.length_a   1.000
_cell.length_b   1.000
_cell.length_c   1.000
_cell.angle_alpha   90.00
_cell.angle_beta   90.00
_cell.angle_gamma   90.00
#
_symmetry.space_group_name_H-M   'P 1'
#
loop_
_entity.id
_entity.type
_entity.pdbx_description
1 polymer ?
#
loop_
_entity_poly.entity_id
_entity_poly.type
_entity_poly.pdbx_seq_one_letter_code
_entity_poly.pdbx_strand_id
1 'polypeptide(L)'
;MAIDVRKINVILPEGVTKVGEISLKGNEAELQLEGVTVGSKEISVNYDNGEAKKTTLVVTEETIFNTLSLEPGDQVFAGGDVKLVASFSRVPVLGEVAITKPVGFTEKTPAAVKGNTVEAVYAAGEVVTDKAEFVVNFREGKAEKKASLAVLERPAVMQSADVEPKEVRIGVDAKITVVFDKAPKLTDVRFNVPAGLTQKGEATARGNNVELMVTGKAAGSQVVTVSHLSDENKTVTVTVVADAVVKTAEAAPASVEVGQDAVITVTYDKAFVTGQAAMKVVVGEGLAEKVPYAENPAKNGGTITVTGGTVGSKTVTFELGGQQKVCTIEVTAKPQVQTVSVEPSEIEKGQQAKLKVTL
;
A
#
# COMPACT_ATOMS: atom_id res chain seq x y z
N MET A 1 -74.31 39.78 3.29
CA MET A 1 -75.44 38.85 3.10
C MET A 1 -74.95 37.47 3.58
N ALA A 2 -75.66 36.82 4.51
CA ALA A 2 -75.28 35.52 4.98
C ALA A 2 -75.53 34.45 3.87
N ILE A 3 -74.57 33.60 3.59
CA ILE A 3 -74.72 32.52 2.61
C ILE A 3 -75.59 31.43 3.26
N ASP A 4 -76.68 31.03 2.56
CA ASP A 4 -77.54 29.93 2.98
C ASP A 4 -77.12 28.68 2.19
N VAL A 5 -76.43 27.69 2.86
CA VAL A 5 -75.95 26.45 2.26
C VAL A 5 -77.04 25.65 1.54
N ARG A 6 -78.30 25.79 1.95
CA ARG A 6 -79.44 25.09 1.34
C ARG A 6 -79.74 25.58 -0.07
N LYS A 7 -79.26 26.79 -0.43
CA LYS A 7 -79.36 27.40 -1.74
C LYS A 7 -78.22 27.09 -2.68
N ILE A 8 -77.19 26.37 -2.18
CA ILE A 8 -76.07 25.89 -3.03
C ILE A 8 -76.48 24.58 -3.63
N ASN A 9 -76.67 24.56 -4.94
CA ASN A 9 -76.95 23.33 -5.67
C ASN A 9 -75.72 22.88 -6.44
N VAL A 10 -75.26 21.71 -6.08
CA VAL A 10 -74.06 21.06 -6.71
C VAL A 10 -74.57 19.90 -7.56
N ILE A 11 -74.35 19.99 -8.86
CA ILE A 11 -74.63 18.93 -9.83
C ILE A 11 -73.35 18.17 -10.10
N LEU A 12 -73.34 16.93 -9.66
CA LEU A 12 -72.19 16.02 -9.83
C LEU A 12 -72.40 15.10 -11.03
N PRO A 13 -71.37 14.91 -11.86
CA PRO A 13 -71.44 13.95 -12.98
C PRO A 13 -71.36 12.52 -12.45
N GLU A 14 -71.71 11.56 -13.30
CA GLU A 14 -71.52 10.14 -13.03
C GLU A 14 -70.02 9.84 -12.68
N GLY A 15 -69.84 9.07 -11.61
CA GLY A 15 -68.51 8.68 -11.13
C GLY A 15 -67.83 9.72 -10.22
N VAL A 16 -68.59 10.69 -9.71
CA VAL A 16 -68.22 11.56 -8.60
C VAL A 16 -69.31 11.54 -7.52
N THR A 17 -68.92 11.28 -6.30
CA THR A 17 -69.85 11.22 -5.16
C THR A 17 -69.52 12.32 -4.15
N LYS A 18 -70.54 12.74 -3.43
CA LYS A 18 -70.45 13.72 -2.32
C LYS A 18 -70.00 12.99 -1.06
N VAL A 19 -69.00 13.55 -0.35
CA VAL A 19 -68.52 13.06 0.95
C VAL A 19 -68.90 14.11 2.04
N GLY A 20 -69.87 13.78 2.85
CA GLY A 20 -70.37 14.69 3.90
C GLY A 20 -71.33 15.81 3.36
N GLU A 21 -71.54 16.82 4.17
CA GLU A 21 -72.41 17.97 3.86
C GLU A 21 -71.58 19.20 3.51
N ILE A 22 -72.21 20.16 2.83
CA ILE A 22 -71.62 21.48 2.55
C ILE A 22 -71.41 22.21 3.88
N SER A 23 -70.19 22.63 4.15
CA SER A 23 -69.81 23.45 5.29
C SER A 23 -69.48 24.89 4.88
N LEU A 24 -69.70 25.85 5.77
CA LEU A 24 -69.36 27.25 5.56
C LEU A 24 -68.11 27.62 6.37
N LYS A 25 -67.21 28.32 5.73
CA LYS A 25 -66.02 28.87 6.33
C LYS A 25 -65.85 30.34 5.91
N GLY A 26 -66.46 31.25 6.70
CA GLY A 26 -66.56 32.66 6.31
C GLY A 26 -67.48 32.84 5.11
N ASN A 27 -67.01 33.36 4.00
CA ASN A 27 -67.75 33.56 2.76
C ASN A 27 -67.55 32.42 1.73
N GLU A 28 -66.93 31.33 2.15
CA GLU A 28 -66.64 30.14 1.30
C GLU A 28 -67.47 28.96 1.75
N ALA A 29 -68.02 28.20 0.78
CA ALA A 29 -68.71 26.98 1.03
C ALA A 29 -67.81 25.82 0.52
N GLU A 30 -67.53 24.86 1.40
CA GLU A 30 -66.67 23.69 1.10
C GLU A 30 -67.50 22.39 1.03
N LEU A 31 -67.27 21.58 0.02
CA LEU A 31 -67.83 20.24 -0.14
C LEU A 31 -66.73 19.28 -0.53
N GLN A 32 -66.58 18.18 0.20
CA GLN A 32 -65.69 17.11 -0.17
C GLN A 32 -66.31 16.20 -1.22
N LEU A 33 -65.51 15.83 -2.22
CA LEU A 33 -65.91 14.98 -3.32
C LEU A 33 -65.01 13.78 -3.41
N GLU A 34 -65.56 12.62 -3.75
CA GLU A 34 -64.83 11.38 -4.06
C GLU A 34 -65.03 11.01 -5.52
N GLY A 35 -63.89 10.81 -6.22
CA GLY A 35 -63.90 10.29 -7.60
C GLY A 35 -64.01 8.78 -7.62
N VAL A 36 -65.03 8.24 -8.23
CA VAL A 36 -65.32 6.78 -8.30
C VAL A 36 -64.93 6.18 -9.64
N THR A 37 -65.08 6.91 -10.73
CA THR A 37 -64.68 6.46 -12.07
C THR A 37 -63.72 7.41 -12.72
N VAL A 38 -62.66 6.84 -13.36
CA VAL A 38 -61.62 7.59 -14.06
C VAL A 38 -62.20 8.44 -15.18
N GLY A 39 -61.60 9.61 -15.38
CA GLY A 39 -61.92 10.52 -16.47
C GLY A 39 -62.09 11.96 -16.04
N SER A 40 -62.35 12.81 -17.03
CA SER A 40 -62.62 14.22 -16.82
C SER A 40 -64.09 14.36 -16.44
N LYS A 41 -64.38 15.02 -15.33
CA LYS A 41 -65.73 15.14 -14.70
C LYS A 41 -66.06 16.60 -14.58
N GLU A 42 -67.10 17.07 -15.30
CA GLU A 42 -67.58 18.44 -15.23
C GLU A 42 -68.54 18.58 -14.06
N ILE A 43 -68.23 19.42 -13.10
CA ILE A 43 -69.01 19.75 -11.94
C ILE A 43 -69.66 21.11 -12.17
N SER A 44 -70.93 21.23 -11.92
CA SER A 44 -71.68 22.47 -12.06
C SER A 44 -72.29 22.91 -10.69
N VAL A 45 -72.09 24.16 -10.37
CA VAL A 45 -72.60 24.74 -9.09
C VAL A 45 -73.38 25.99 -9.36
N ASN A 46 -74.60 26.13 -8.79
CA ASN A 46 -75.35 27.34 -8.81
C ASN A 46 -75.83 27.70 -7.40
N TYR A 47 -76.17 28.93 -7.18
CA TYR A 47 -76.79 29.49 -5.94
C TYR A 47 -78.12 30.06 -6.22
N ASP A 48 -79.17 29.66 -5.50
CA ASP A 48 -80.50 30.16 -5.55
C ASP A 48 -81.10 30.28 -6.97
N ASN A 49 -80.94 29.23 -7.80
CA ASN A 49 -81.31 29.13 -9.22
C ASN A 49 -80.63 30.16 -10.15
N GLY A 50 -79.57 30.82 -9.70
CA GLY A 50 -78.74 31.70 -10.53
C GLY A 50 -77.98 30.97 -11.59
N GLU A 51 -77.15 31.71 -12.33
CA GLU A 51 -76.26 31.12 -13.38
C GLU A 51 -75.31 30.09 -12.81
N ALA A 52 -75.25 28.95 -13.42
CA ALA A 52 -74.37 27.88 -13.02
C ALA A 52 -72.92 28.17 -13.43
N LYS A 53 -71.94 27.97 -12.50
CA LYS A 53 -70.52 27.97 -12.77
C LYS A 53 -70.06 26.56 -12.84
N LYS A 54 -69.13 26.27 -13.81
CA LYS A 54 -68.62 24.97 -14.08
C LYS A 54 -67.14 24.87 -13.74
N THR A 55 -66.72 23.72 -13.28
CA THR A 55 -65.32 23.35 -13.09
C THR A 55 -65.10 21.87 -13.47
N THR A 56 -63.86 21.51 -13.69
CA THR A 56 -63.51 20.14 -14.09
C THR A 56 -62.70 19.49 -13.01
N LEU A 57 -63.13 18.30 -12.57
CA LEU A 57 -62.36 17.36 -11.74
C LEU A 57 -61.82 16.23 -12.63
N VAL A 58 -60.55 16.03 -12.61
CA VAL A 58 -59.90 14.86 -13.29
C VAL A 58 -59.68 13.75 -12.29
N VAL A 59 -60.44 12.67 -12.45
CA VAL A 59 -60.25 11.43 -11.66
C VAL A 59 -59.28 10.54 -12.39
N THR A 60 -58.17 10.24 -11.74
CA THR A 60 -57.11 9.34 -12.31
C THR A 60 -57.18 7.97 -11.65
N GLU A 61 -56.61 6.97 -12.30
CA GLU A 61 -56.44 5.65 -11.66
C GLU A 61 -55.58 5.75 -10.40
N GLU A 62 -55.83 4.84 -9.49
CA GLU A 62 -55.07 4.77 -8.24
C GLU A 62 -53.58 4.52 -8.50
N THR A 63 -52.73 5.22 -7.78
CA THR A 63 -51.31 4.96 -7.80
C THR A 63 -51.00 3.71 -6.96
N ILE A 64 -50.43 2.69 -7.59
CA ILE A 64 -50.08 1.40 -6.97
C ILE A 64 -48.60 1.39 -6.65
N PHE A 65 -48.25 0.99 -5.44
CA PHE A 65 -46.86 0.73 -5.02
C PHE A 65 -46.40 -0.65 -5.55
N ASN A 66 -45.60 -0.68 -6.61
CA ASN A 66 -45.23 -1.91 -7.35
C ASN A 66 -44.09 -2.67 -6.68
N THR A 67 -42.93 -2.06 -6.50
CA THR A 67 -41.72 -2.74 -5.98
C THR A 67 -40.91 -1.86 -5.06
N LEU A 68 -40.16 -2.50 -4.17
CA LEU A 68 -39.10 -1.88 -3.39
C LEU A 68 -37.83 -2.68 -3.63
N SER A 69 -36.75 -2.01 -3.99
CA SER A 69 -35.43 -2.63 -4.21
C SER A 69 -34.33 -1.78 -3.55
N LEU A 70 -33.22 -2.45 -3.27
CA LEU A 70 -32.00 -1.86 -2.74
C LEU A 70 -30.86 -2.11 -3.75
N GLU A 71 -29.97 -1.13 -3.94
CA GLU A 71 -28.73 -1.25 -4.69
C GLU A 71 -27.57 -1.02 -3.73
N PRO A 72 -26.58 -1.89 -3.66
CA PRO A 72 -26.20 -2.93 -4.62
C PRO A 72 -26.90 -4.30 -4.48
N GLY A 73 -28.01 -4.44 -3.79
CA GLY A 73 -28.78 -5.68 -3.69
C GLY A 73 -28.90 -6.20 -2.27
N ASP A 74 -28.44 -7.42 -2.02
CA ASP A 74 -28.67 -8.15 -0.76
C ASP A 74 -27.56 -7.94 0.30
N GLN A 75 -26.48 -7.22 -0.04
CA GLN A 75 -25.39 -6.94 0.89
C GLN A 75 -24.66 -5.63 0.59
N VAL A 76 -24.09 -5.02 1.63
CA VAL A 76 -23.23 -3.85 1.57
C VAL A 76 -22.14 -3.96 2.64
N PHE A 77 -20.97 -3.38 2.40
CA PHE A 77 -19.96 -3.23 3.46
C PHE A 77 -20.31 -2.07 4.38
N ALA A 78 -19.92 -2.18 5.65
CA ALA A 78 -19.97 -1.08 6.61
C ALA A 78 -19.35 0.20 6.00
N GLY A 79 -20.04 1.32 6.16
CA GLY A 79 -19.68 2.60 5.53
C GLY A 79 -20.06 2.74 4.06
N GLY A 80 -20.54 1.68 3.40
CA GLY A 80 -20.95 1.69 1.99
C GLY A 80 -22.34 2.32 1.78
N ASP A 81 -22.60 2.74 0.55
CA ASP A 81 -23.86 3.39 0.17
C ASP A 81 -24.91 2.39 -0.27
N VAL A 82 -26.16 2.64 0.13
CA VAL A 82 -27.35 1.89 -0.27
C VAL A 82 -28.34 2.85 -0.89
N LYS A 83 -28.66 2.62 -2.16
CA LYS A 83 -29.74 3.34 -2.84
C LYS A 83 -31.04 2.55 -2.70
N LEU A 84 -32.05 3.18 -2.15
CA LEU A 84 -33.41 2.67 -2.08
C LEU A 84 -34.18 3.15 -3.30
N VAL A 85 -34.89 2.25 -3.97
CA VAL A 85 -35.75 2.56 -5.12
C VAL A 85 -37.14 1.95 -4.89
N ALA A 86 -38.11 2.80 -4.69
CA ALA A 86 -39.53 2.45 -4.60
C ALA A 86 -40.22 2.79 -5.93
N SER A 87 -40.84 1.82 -6.62
CA SER A 87 -41.49 2.06 -7.91
C SER A 87 -43.02 2.02 -7.80
N PHE A 88 -43.66 2.84 -8.59
CA PHE A 88 -45.12 3.02 -8.59
C PHE A 88 -45.67 2.90 -10.00
N SER A 89 -46.98 2.63 -10.11
CA SER A 89 -47.67 2.61 -11.42
C SER A 89 -47.76 3.98 -12.09
N ARG A 90 -47.66 5.07 -11.30
CA ARG A 90 -47.69 6.48 -11.70
C ARG A 90 -46.79 7.31 -10.84
N VAL A 91 -46.58 8.55 -11.22
CA VAL A 91 -45.83 9.52 -10.42
C VAL A 91 -46.45 9.67 -9.03
N PRO A 92 -45.78 9.25 -7.95
CA PRO A 92 -46.32 9.36 -6.59
C PRO A 92 -46.18 10.76 -6.06
N VAL A 93 -46.99 11.11 -5.08
CA VAL A 93 -46.79 12.31 -4.27
C VAL A 93 -45.82 11.99 -3.14
N LEU A 94 -44.71 12.71 -3.04
CA LEU A 94 -43.65 12.39 -2.06
C LEU A 94 -44.18 12.38 -0.61
N GLY A 95 -45.09 13.27 -0.26
CA GLY A 95 -45.70 13.31 1.07
C GLY A 95 -46.56 12.09 1.45
N GLU A 96 -46.95 11.25 0.46
CA GLU A 96 -47.64 9.98 0.69
C GLU A 96 -46.69 8.81 0.92
N VAL A 97 -45.36 9.00 0.80
CA VAL A 97 -44.33 7.96 0.91
C VAL A 97 -43.51 8.16 2.18
N ALA A 98 -43.64 7.24 3.12
CA ALA A 98 -42.85 7.26 4.36
C ALA A 98 -41.83 6.14 4.33
N ILE A 99 -40.55 6.49 4.52
CA ILE A 99 -39.42 5.54 4.54
C ILE A 99 -38.91 5.42 5.97
N THR A 100 -38.93 4.17 6.48
CA THR A 100 -38.30 3.82 7.75
C THR A 100 -37.00 3.10 7.44
N LYS A 101 -35.87 3.72 7.80
CA LYS A 101 -34.52 3.15 7.65
C LYS A 101 -34.15 2.27 8.85
N PRO A 102 -33.31 1.25 8.69
CA PRO A 102 -32.82 0.44 9.82
C PRO A 102 -31.88 1.28 10.72
N VAL A 103 -31.75 0.81 11.96
CA VAL A 103 -30.81 1.40 12.93
C VAL A 103 -29.39 1.32 12.39
N GLY A 104 -28.62 2.39 12.59
CA GLY A 104 -27.24 2.50 12.13
C GLY A 104 -27.06 3.07 10.72
N PHE A 105 -28.15 3.25 9.94
CA PHE A 105 -28.07 3.90 8.65
C PHE A 105 -28.26 5.41 8.77
N THR A 106 -27.47 6.18 8.02
CA THR A 106 -27.60 7.64 7.90
C THR A 106 -28.05 8.02 6.50
N GLU A 107 -28.96 8.97 6.40
CA GLU A 107 -29.42 9.49 5.11
C GLU A 107 -28.33 10.37 4.49
N LYS A 108 -27.91 10.05 3.26
CA LYS A 108 -26.96 10.82 2.43
C LYS A 108 -27.67 11.71 1.43
N THR A 109 -28.68 11.16 0.79
CA THR A 109 -29.51 11.89 -0.17
C THR A 109 -30.97 11.68 0.22
N PRO A 110 -31.69 12.77 0.49
CA PRO A 110 -33.10 12.71 0.84
C PRO A 110 -33.96 12.06 -0.26
N ALA A 111 -35.08 11.49 0.16
CA ALA A 111 -36.02 10.90 -0.77
C ALA A 111 -36.54 11.95 -1.79
N ALA A 112 -36.48 11.56 -3.05
CA ALA A 112 -36.95 12.41 -4.15
C ALA A 112 -37.72 11.59 -5.19
N VAL A 113 -38.75 12.23 -5.79
CA VAL A 113 -39.50 11.62 -6.90
C VAL A 113 -38.72 11.78 -8.19
N LYS A 114 -38.56 10.65 -8.90
CA LYS A 114 -37.94 10.57 -10.23
C LYS A 114 -38.84 9.76 -11.18
N GLY A 115 -39.69 10.47 -11.91
CA GLY A 115 -40.71 9.79 -12.73
C GLY A 115 -41.63 8.97 -11.84
N ASN A 116 -41.80 7.69 -12.12
CA ASN A 116 -42.62 6.78 -11.35
C ASN A 116 -41.90 6.14 -10.15
N THR A 117 -40.73 6.64 -9.77
CA THR A 117 -39.95 6.12 -8.62
C THR A 117 -39.75 7.17 -7.54
N VAL A 118 -39.56 6.71 -6.32
CA VAL A 118 -38.97 7.48 -5.22
C VAL A 118 -37.62 6.86 -4.90
N GLU A 119 -36.59 7.68 -4.93
CA GLU A 119 -35.22 7.25 -4.65
C GLU A 119 -34.64 8.00 -3.45
N ALA A 120 -33.88 7.29 -2.61
CA ALA A 120 -33.11 7.85 -1.51
C ALA A 120 -31.77 7.10 -1.38
N VAL A 121 -30.72 7.75 -0.85
CA VAL A 121 -29.43 7.12 -0.59
C VAL A 121 -29.12 7.18 0.89
N TYR A 122 -28.70 6.05 1.43
CA TYR A 122 -28.30 5.89 2.83
C TYR A 122 -26.87 5.33 2.90
N ALA A 123 -26.09 5.75 3.89
CA ALA A 123 -24.83 5.12 4.25
C ALA A 123 -25.08 4.08 5.35
N ALA A 124 -24.59 2.87 5.16
CA ALA A 124 -24.57 1.84 6.18
C ALA A 124 -23.59 2.25 7.30
N GLY A 125 -23.98 2.07 8.56
CA GLY A 125 -23.10 2.26 9.71
C GLY A 125 -22.10 1.14 9.87
N GLU A 126 -21.28 1.22 10.94
CA GLU A 126 -20.23 0.24 11.25
C GLU A 126 -20.77 -1.09 11.86
N VAL A 127 -22.06 -1.16 12.16
CA VAL A 127 -22.67 -2.34 12.80
C VAL A 127 -22.94 -3.42 11.77
N VAL A 128 -22.21 -4.54 11.89
CA VAL A 128 -22.42 -5.73 11.07
C VAL A 128 -23.73 -6.42 11.46
N THR A 129 -24.55 -6.75 10.47
CA THR A 129 -25.83 -7.46 10.67
C THR A 129 -26.18 -8.29 9.45
N ASP A 130 -26.77 -9.44 9.67
CA ASP A 130 -27.27 -10.30 8.59
C ASP A 130 -28.54 -9.77 7.95
N LYS A 131 -29.24 -8.86 8.64
CA LYS A 131 -30.51 -8.29 8.15
C LYS A 131 -30.71 -6.85 8.63
N ALA A 132 -30.50 -5.90 7.74
CA ALA A 132 -30.93 -4.51 7.87
C ALA A 132 -32.19 -4.30 7.02
N GLU A 133 -33.34 -4.02 7.62
CA GLU A 133 -34.62 -3.94 6.93
C GLU A 133 -35.05 -2.50 6.74
N PHE A 134 -35.28 -2.08 5.48
CA PHE A 134 -35.97 -0.87 5.09
C PHE A 134 -37.44 -1.16 4.92
N VAL A 135 -38.30 -0.26 5.44
CA VAL A 135 -39.74 -0.35 5.29
C VAL A 135 -40.25 0.92 4.60
N VAL A 136 -40.99 0.76 3.53
CA VAL A 136 -41.63 1.86 2.82
C VAL A 136 -43.14 1.71 2.92
N ASN A 137 -43.78 2.71 3.50
CA ASN A 137 -45.23 2.84 3.60
C ASN A 137 -45.73 3.88 2.60
N PHE A 138 -46.82 3.57 1.92
CA PHE A 138 -47.50 4.43 0.99
C PHE A 138 -48.94 4.69 1.45
N ARG A 139 -49.36 5.96 1.44
CA ARG A 139 -50.69 6.39 1.85
C ARG A 139 -51.09 5.92 3.25
N GLU A 140 -50.33 6.33 4.26
CA GLU A 140 -50.58 6.02 5.67
C GLU A 140 -50.71 4.49 5.95
N GLY A 141 -49.94 3.65 5.26
CA GLY A 141 -49.94 2.22 5.47
C GLY A 141 -50.93 1.41 4.64
N LYS A 142 -51.65 2.01 3.66
CA LYS A 142 -52.49 1.27 2.72
C LYS A 142 -51.69 0.25 1.89
N ALA A 143 -50.42 0.58 1.63
CA ALA A 143 -49.46 -0.36 1.02
C ALA A 143 -48.12 -0.27 1.74
N GLU A 144 -47.56 -1.41 2.14
CA GLU A 144 -46.24 -1.55 2.75
C GLU A 144 -45.38 -2.52 1.95
N LYS A 145 -44.12 -2.17 1.75
CA LYS A 145 -43.12 -3.09 1.24
C LYS A 145 -41.84 -3.03 2.08
N LYS A 146 -41.18 -4.17 2.18
CA LYS A 146 -39.94 -4.34 2.92
C LYS A 146 -38.84 -4.85 2.00
N ALA A 147 -37.64 -4.32 2.18
CA ALA A 147 -36.44 -4.80 1.54
C ALA A 147 -35.32 -4.86 2.58
N SER A 148 -34.56 -5.92 2.55
CA SER A 148 -33.46 -6.12 3.52
C SER A 148 -32.17 -6.47 2.82
N LEU A 149 -31.05 -6.09 3.44
CA LEU A 149 -29.70 -6.47 3.03
C LEU A 149 -28.85 -6.80 4.27
N ALA A 150 -27.75 -7.51 4.05
CA ALA A 150 -26.73 -7.72 5.06
C ALA A 150 -25.72 -6.58 5.06
N VAL A 151 -25.28 -6.15 6.25
CA VAL A 151 -24.13 -5.23 6.40
C VAL A 151 -22.94 -6.08 6.80
N LEU A 152 -21.96 -6.16 5.90
CA LEU A 152 -20.74 -6.93 6.09
C LEU A 152 -19.64 -6.08 6.68
N GLU A 153 -18.71 -6.71 7.38
CA GLU A 153 -17.50 -6.03 7.83
C GLU A 153 -16.68 -5.54 6.63
N ARG A 154 -16.34 -4.26 6.61
CA ARG A 154 -15.47 -3.69 5.59
C ARG A 154 -14.08 -4.35 5.69
N PRO A 155 -13.48 -4.82 4.60
CA PRO A 155 -12.10 -5.27 4.60
C PRO A 155 -11.15 -4.20 5.16
N ALA A 156 -10.03 -4.62 5.71
CA ALA A 156 -8.94 -3.70 6.05
C ALA A 156 -8.42 -3.03 4.77
N VAL A 157 -7.92 -1.81 4.88
CA VAL A 157 -7.32 -1.05 3.75
C VAL A 157 -5.85 -0.83 4.02
N MET A 158 -5.02 -1.16 3.02
CA MET A 158 -3.57 -1.02 3.08
C MET A 158 -3.16 0.44 3.03
N GLN A 159 -2.57 0.97 4.12
CA GLN A 159 -2.16 2.36 4.26
C GLN A 159 -0.75 2.60 3.69
N SER A 160 0.21 1.82 4.16
CA SER A 160 1.61 1.95 3.76
C SER A 160 2.34 0.62 3.80
N ALA A 161 3.48 0.56 3.11
CA ALA A 161 4.46 -0.51 3.23
C ALA A 161 5.85 0.12 3.33
N ASP A 162 6.69 -0.40 4.23
CA ASP A 162 8.08 0.03 4.38
C ASP A 162 8.96 -1.18 4.70
N VAL A 163 10.28 -0.98 4.60
CA VAL A 163 11.28 -2.02 4.89
C VAL A 163 12.42 -1.46 5.72
N GLU A 164 12.87 -2.23 6.71
CA GLU A 164 13.99 -1.86 7.56
C GLU A 164 14.91 -3.08 7.84
N PRO A 165 16.22 -2.92 7.63
CA PRO A 165 16.89 -1.82 6.93
C PRO A 165 16.60 -1.81 5.42
N LYS A 166 16.64 -0.62 4.78
CA LYS A 166 16.43 -0.47 3.32
C LYS A 166 17.58 -1.02 2.49
N GLU A 167 18.77 -1.10 3.10
CA GLU A 167 19.97 -1.68 2.50
C GLU A 167 20.48 -2.82 3.37
N VAL A 168 20.70 -3.98 2.77
CA VAL A 168 21.21 -5.19 3.41
C VAL A 168 22.30 -5.83 2.57
N ARG A 169 23.24 -6.55 3.22
CA ARG A 169 24.20 -7.39 2.53
C ARG A 169 23.58 -8.72 2.12
N ILE A 170 24.21 -9.41 1.19
CA ILE A 170 23.87 -10.80 0.89
C ILE A 170 23.93 -11.61 2.19
N GLY A 171 22.90 -12.41 2.44
CA GLY A 171 22.76 -13.24 3.65
C GLY A 171 22.21 -12.48 4.89
N VAL A 172 21.95 -11.19 4.81
CA VAL A 172 21.42 -10.38 5.92
C VAL A 172 19.93 -10.12 5.72
N ASP A 173 19.19 -10.13 6.83
CA ASP A 173 17.74 -9.99 6.85
C ASP A 173 17.28 -8.52 6.83
N ALA A 174 16.15 -8.28 6.17
CA ALA A 174 15.35 -7.07 6.28
C ALA A 174 13.91 -7.45 6.65
N LYS A 175 13.25 -6.55 7.37
CA LYS A 175 11.85 -6.70 7.77
C LYS A 175 10.98 -5.76 6.95
N ILE A 176 10.03 -6.31 6.21
CA ILE A 176 8.98 -5.57 5.52
C ILE A 176 7.80 -5.45 6.48
N THR A 177 7.27 -4.24 6.64
CA THR A 177 6.09 -3.95 7.46
C THR A 177 5.04 -3.27 6.61
N VAL A 178 3.85 -3.85 6.57
CA VAL A 178 2.67 -3.28 5.90
C VAL A 178 1.68 -2.85 6.96
N VAL A 179 1.23 -1.60 6.89
CA VAL A 179 0.29 -1.01 7.85
C VAL A 179 -1.09 -0.92 7.21
N PHE A 180 -2.11 -1.34 7.95
CA PHE A 180 -3.51 -1.27 7.58
C PHE A 180 -4.28 -0.32 8.51
N ASP A 181 -5.43 0.15 8.09
CA ASP A 181 -6.32 0.99 8.91
C ASP A 181 -6.96 0.22 10.08
N LYS A 182 -7.09 -1.11 9.95
CA LYS A 182 -7.49 -2.06 10.99
C LYS A 182 -6.83 -3.42 10.77
N ALA A 183 -7.01 -4.36 11.69
CA ALA A 183 -6.41 -5.70 11.59
C ALA A 183 -6.89 -6.42 10.30
N PRO A 184 -5.98 -6.78 9.38
CA PRO A 184 -6.34 -7.50 8.17
C PRO A 184 -6.47 -9.01 8.43
N LYS A 185 -7.17 -9.71 7.53
CA LYS A 185 -7.06 -11.16 7.45
C LYS A 185 -5.78 -11.51 6.69
N LEU A 186 -4.88 -12.24 7.34
CA LEU A 186 -3.56 -12.55 6.77
C LEU A 186 -3.66 -13.32 5.44
N THR A 187 -4.70 -14.14 5.26
CA THR A 187 -4.97 -14.88 4.02
C THR A 187 -5.21 -14.00 2.80
N ASP A 188 -5.58 -12.74 3.02
CA ASP A 188 -5.91 -11.78 1.98
C ASP A 188 -4.69 -10.94 1.55
N VAL A 189 -3.58 -11.03 2.32
CA VAL A 189 -2.33 -10.30 2.07
C VAL A 189 -1.34 -11.21 1.34
N ARG A 190 -0.80 -10.75 0.22
CA ARG A 190 0.17 -11.50 -0.60
C ARG A 190 1.42 -10.67 -0.83
N PHE A 191 2.58 -11.31 -0.64
CA PHE A 191 3.89 -10.76 -0.95
C PHE A 191 4.45 -11.42 -2.19
N ASN A 192 4.76 -10.65 -3.21
CA ASN A 192 5.53 -11.10 -4.36
C ASN A 192 6.99 -10.72 -4.15
N VAL A 193 7.79 -11.69 -3.68
CA VAL A 193 9.21 -11.52 -3.36
C VAL A 193 10.04 -11.89 -4.58
N PRO A 194 10.90 -10.98 -5.11
CA PRO A 194 11.73 -11.24 -6.30
C PRO A 194 12.83 -12.25 -6.00
N ALA A 195 13.37 -12.89 -7.05
CA ALA A 195 14.41 -13.94 -6.95
C ALA A 195 15.71 -13.49 -6.28
N GLY A 196 15.97 -12.17 -6.22
CA GLY A 196 17.14 -11.59 -5.53
C GLY A 196 16.98 -11.50 -4.01
N LEU A 197 15.82 -11.85 -3.47
CA LEU A 197 15.54 -12.02 -2.05
C LEU A 197 15.08 -13.44 -1.77
N THR A 198 15.25 -13.89 -0.54
CA THR A 198 14.67 -15.14 -0.03
C THR A 198 13.72 -14.80 1.10
N GLN A 199 12.48 -15.26 1.00
CA GLN A 199 11.52 -15.13 2.09
C GLN A 199 11.95 -16.01 3.27
N LYS A 200 11.97 -15.46 4.48
CA LYS A 200 12.33 -16.14 5.72
C LYS A 200 11.09 -16.37 6.59
N GLY A 201 10.53 -17.57 6.46
CA GLY A 201 9.28 -17.92 7.13
C GLY A 201 8.03 -17.33 6.46
N GLU A 202 6.90 -17.42 7.14
CA GLU A 202 5.62 -16.87 6.68
C GLU A 202 5.41 -15.45 7.22
N ALA A 203 4.57 -14.69 6.52
CA ALA A 203 4.14 -13.38 7.01
C ALA A 203 3.35 -13.54 8.32
N THR A 204 3.49 -12.59 9.23
CA THR A 204 2.81 -12.58 10.53
C THR A 204 2.00 -11.30 10.70
N ALA A 205 0.78 -11.43 11.27
CA ALA A 205 -0.06 -10.27 11.61
C ALA A 205 0.15 -9.87 13.06
N ARG A 206 0.31 -8.56 13.33
CA ARG A 206 0.41 -7.97 14.66
C ARG A 206 -0.45 -6.70 14.73
N GLY A 207 -1.66 -6.86 15.22
CA GLY A 207 -2.66 -5.78 15.20
C GLY A 207 -2.94 -5.34 13.76
N ASN A 208 -2.73 -4.07 13.47
CA ASN A 208 -2.95 -3.50 12.14
C ASN A 208 -1.75 -3.69 11.18
N ASN A 209 -0.70 -4.38 11.61
CA ASN A 209 0.50 -4.57 10.81
C ASN A 209 0.62 -6.02 10.33
N VAL A 210 1.14 -6.18 9.12
CA VAL A 210 1.62 -7.47 8.61
C VAL A 210 3.11 -7.36 8.35
N GLU A 211 3.88 -8.28 8.92
CA GLU A 211 5.34 -8.30 8.83
C GLU A 211 5.83 -9.52 8.06
N LEU A 212 6.82 -9.32 7.19
CA LEU A 212 7.53 -10.36 6.47
C LEU A 212 9.03 -10.15 6.59
N MET A 213 9.77 -11.22 6.96
CA MET A 213 11.24 -11.24 6.92
C MET A 213 11.72 -11.70 5.56
N VAL A 214 12.68 -10.99 5.00
CA VAL A 214 13.37 -11.36 3.76
C VAL A 214 14.88 -11.30 3.95
N THR A 215 15.63 -12.18 3.27
CA THR A 215 17.10 -12.22 3.30
C THR A 215 17.64 -11.85 1.93
N GLY A 216 18.63 -10.97 1.86
CA GLY A 216 19.32 -10.61 0.62
C GLY A 216 20.03 -11.82 -0.01
N LYS A 217 19.77 -12.10 -1.29
CA LYS A 217 20.36 -13.23 -2.03
C LYS A 217 21.23 -12.80 -3.19
N ALA A 218 20.83 -11.78 -3.94
CA ALA A 218 21.60 -11.27 -5.07
C ALA A 218 21.68 -9.75 -5.01
N ALA A 219 22.88 -9.20 -5.25
CA ALA A 219 23.11 -7.75 -5.24
C ALA A 219 22.24 -7.02 -6.28
N GLY A 220 21.77 -5.85 -5.91
CA GLY A 220 20.93 -4.97 -6.72
C GLY A 220 19.69 -4.52 -5.98
N SER A 221 18.90 -3.70 -6.65
CA SER A 221 17.61 -3.20 -6.16
C SER A 221 16.55 -4.27 -6.34
N GLN A 222 15.91 -4.69 -5.26
CA GLN A 222 14.92 -5.75 -5.20
C GLN A 222 13.56 -5.16 -4.80
N VAL A 223 12.58 -5.18 -5.71
CA VAL A 223 11.25 -4.64 -5.46
C VAL A 223 10.32 -5.76 -5.01
N VAL A 224 9.80 -5.65 -3.78
CA VAL A 224 8.74 -6.51 -3.26
C VAL A 224 7.41 -5.80 -3.46
N THR A 225 6.46 -6.49 -4.09
CA THR A 225 5.09 -6.00 -4.26
C THR A 225 4.18 -6.67 -3.24
N VAL A 226 3.38 -5.86 -2.55
CA VAL A 226 2.36 -6.33 -1.62
C VAL A 226 0.99 -6.04 -2.21
N SER A 227 0.13 -7.04 -2.23
CA SER A 227 -1.26 -6.93 -2.67
C SER A 227 -2.23 -7.37 -1.57
N HIS A 228 -3.40 -6.76 -1.52
CA HIS A 228 -4.47 -7.07 -0.60
C HIS A 228 -5.82 -6.84 -1.28
N LEU A 229 -6.57 -7.92 -1.53
CA LEU A 229 -7.90 -7.89 -2.19
C LEU A 229 -7.90 -6.97 -3.43
N SER A 230 -8.76 -5.94 -3.42
CA SER A 230 -8.89 -4.93 -4.49
C SER A 230 -8.11 -3.64 -4.22
N ASP A 231 -7.31 -3.58 -3.16
CA ASP A 231 -6.49 -2.40 -2.85
C ASP A 231 -5.44 -2.16 -3.93
N GLU A 232 -5.01 -0.91 -4.06
CA GLU A 232 -3.84 -0.59 -4.86
C GLU A 232 -2.59 -1.26 -4.28
N ASN A 233 -1.83 -1.95 -5.13
CA ASN A 233 -0.60 -2.61 -4.72
C ASN A 233 0.39 -1.60 -4.13
N LYS A 234 1.05 -1.99 -3.02
CA LYS A 234 2.17 -1.23 -2.45
C LYS A 234 3.49 -1.92 -2.81
N THR A 235 4.52 -1.13 -3.03
CA THR A 235 5.86 -1.64 -3.33
C THR A 235 6.87 -1.13 -2.32
N VAL A 236 7.81 -1.98 -1.95
CA VAL A 236 8.98 -1.62 -1.15
C VAL A 236 10.24 -2.07 -1.87
N THR A 237 11.31 -1.29 -1.75
CA THR A 237 12.59 -1.60 -2.37
C THR A 237 13.61 -1.95 -1.30
N VAL A 238 14.21 -3.15 -1.42
CA VAL A 238 15.35 -3.61 -0.63
C VAL A 238 16.59 -3.52 -1.51
N THR A 239 17.57 -2.73 -1.13
CA THR A 239 18.86 -2.68 -1.82
C THR A 239 19.78 -3.77 -1.24
N VAL A 240 20.13 -4.76 -2.04
CA VAL A 240 21.06 -5.81 -1.62
C VAL A 240 22.44 -5.45 -2.13
N VAL A 241 23.42 -5.35 -1.22
CA VAL A 241 24.82 -5.04 -1.55
C VAL A 241 25.69 -6.28 -1.36
N ALA A 242 26.57 -6.54 -2.32
CA ALA A 242 27.61 -7.55 -2.16
C ALA A 242 28.72 -7.02 -1.24
N ASP A 243 29.46 -7.90 -0.57
CA ASP A 243 30.65 -7.53 0.18
C ASP A 243 31.75 -7.00 -0.75
N ALA A 244 32.61 -6.10 -0.25
CA ALA A 244 33.81 -5.70 -0.94
C ALA A 244 34.78 -6.88 -1.03
N VAL A 245 35.52 -6.96 -2.12
CA VAL A 245 36.53 -7.98 -2.33
C VAL A 245 37.90 -7.35 -2.66
N VAL A 246 39.00 -8.09 -2.45
CA VAL A 246 40.31 -7.61 -2.83
C VAL A 246 40.42 -7.55 -4.34
N LYS A 247 40.71 -6.35 -4.86
CA LYS A 247 40.98 -6.13 -6.29
C LYS A 247 42.44 -6.34 -6.66
N THR A 248 43.37 -5.68 -5.95
CA THR A 248 44.78 -5.80 -6.12
C THR A 248 45.52 -5.97 -4.80
N ALA A 249 46.67 -6.62 -4.82
CA ALA A 249 47.65 -6.68 -3.74
C ALA A 249 49.03 -6.65 -4.35
N GLU A 250 49.77 -5.55 -4.19
CA GLU A 250 51.03 -5.29 -4.86
C GLU A 250 52.09 -4.86 -3.87
N ALA A 251 53.26 -5.52 -3.95
CA ALA A 251 54.42 -5.22 -3.11
C ALA A 251 55.32 -4.16 -3.77
N ALA A 252 55.76 -3.20 -2.98
CA ALA A 252 56.77 -2.24 -3.38
C ALA A 252 57.85 -2.12 -2.29
N PRO A 253 59.08 -2.53 -2.61
CA PRO A 253 59.55 -3.17 -3.84
C PRO A 253 59.06 -4.65 -3.94
N ALA A 254 58.92 -5.19 -5.16
CA ALA A 254 58.52 -6.57 -5.40
C ALA A 254 59.64 -7.57 -5.07
N SER A 255 60.88 -7.11 -4.92
CA SER A 255 62.03 -7.90 -4.50
C SER A 255 62.78 -7.16 -3.41
N VAL A 256 63.15 -7.86 -2.34
CA VAL A 256 63.87 -7.35 -1.19
C VAL A 256 65.02 -8.30 -0.79
N GLU A 257 66.08 -7.73 -0.21
CA GLU A 257 67.12 -8.57 0.42
C GLU A 257 66.67 -9.07 1.78
N VAL A 258 67.26 -10.16 2.26
CA VAL A 258 67.03 -10.64 3.64
C VAL A 258 67.28 -9.50 4.64
N GLY A 259 66.30 -9.25 5.51
CA GLY A 259 66.28 -8.19 6.50
C GLY A 259 65.75 -6.84 5.98
N GLN A 260 65.38 -6.69 4.70
CA GLN A 260 64.76 -5.50 4.15
C GLN A 260 63.22 -5.62 4.10
N ASP A 261 62.55 -4.49 4.05
CA ASP A 261 61.12 -4.36 4.11
C ASP A 261 60.48 -4.20 2.73
N ALA A 262 59.31 -4.81 2.55
CA ALA A 262 58.39 -4.49 1.45
C ALA A 262 57.05 -3.99 2.02
N VAL A 263 56.48 -2.97 1.41
CA VAL A 263 55.14 -2.50 1.69
C VAL A 263 54.17 -3.10 0.67
N ILE A 264 53.16 -3.83 1.11
CA ILE A 264 52.12 -4.34 0.26
C ILE A 264 50.93 -3.40 0.34
N THR A 265 50.53 -2.86 -0.81
CA THR A 265 49.34 -2.05 -0.95
C THR A 265 48.20 -2.93 -1.47
N VAL A 266 47.10 -2.95 -0.76
CA VAL A 266 45.88 -3.69 -1.12
C VAL A 266 44.79 -2.68 -1.51
N THR A 267 44.08 -2.93 -2.61
CA THR A 267 42.91 -2.18 -3.01
C THR A 267 41.70 -3.08 -3.09
N TYR A 268 40.54 -2.54 -2.81
CA TYR A 268 39.26 -3.21 -2.94
C TYR A 268 38.55 -2.80 -4.22
N ASP A 269 37.56 -3.57 -4.67
CA ASP A 269 36.69 -3.27 -5.80
C ASP A 269 35.73 -2.10 -5.49
N LYS A 270 35.43 -1.89 -4.21
CA LYS A 270 34.60 -0.82 -3.66
C LYS A 270 34.94 -0.57 -2.19
N ALA A 271 34.34 0.45 -1.60
CA ALA A 271 34.51 0.70 -0.18
C ALA A 271 33.97 -0.47 0.69
N PHE A 272 34.58 -0.68 1.83
CA PHE A 272 34.21 -1.70 2.81
C PHE A 272 32.75 -1.49 3.26
N VAL A 273 31.94 -2.56 3.19
CA VAL A 273 30.52 -2.50 3.54
C VAL A 273 30.34 -2.70 5.05
N THR A 274 29.56 -1.84 5.67
CA THR A 274 29.28 -1.92 7.12
C THR A 274 28.78 -3.30 7.53
N GLY A 275 29.40 -3.87 8.57
CA GLY A 275 29.08 -5.22 9.07
C GLY A 275 29.68 -6.37 8.26
N GLN A 276 30.47 -6.11 7.21
CA GLN A 276 31.26 -7.09 6.51
C GLN A 276 32.37 -7.62 7.44
N ALA A 277 32.79 -8.89 7.25
CA ALA A 277 33.92 -9.44 7.97
C ALA A 277 35.21 -8.69 7.63
N ALA A 278 36.04 -8.45 8.65
CA ALA A 278 37.33 -7.79 8.47
C ALA A 278 38.23 -8.55 7.51
N MET A 279 39.19 -7.82 6.90
CA MET A 279 40.27 -8.43 6.09
C MET A 279 41.05 -9.45 6.94
N LYS A 280 41.20 -10.66 6.40
CA LYS A 280 42.08 -11.65 6.93
C LYS A 280 43.40 -11.66 6.13
N VAL A 281 44.52 -11.52 6.83
CA VAL A 281 45.86 -11.53 6.22
C VAL A 281 46.64 -12.72 6.77
N VAL A 282 47.25 -13.44 5.87
CA VAL A 282 48.15 -14.58 6.19
C VAL A 282 49.50 -14.28 5.58
N VAL A 283 50.49 -14.00 6.43
CA VAL A 283 51.88 -13.83 6.03
C VAL A 283 52.54 -15.21 5.92
N GLY A 284 53.07 -15.53 4.75
CA GLY A 284 53.70 -16.80 4.48
C GLY A 284 55.03 -17.00 5.19
N GLU A 285 55.46 -18.28 5.29
CA GLU A 285 56.73 -18.64 5.91
C GLU A 285 57.89 -17.95 5.21
N GLY A 286 58.86 -17.45 6.00
CA GLY A 286 60.03 -16.73 5.51
C GLY A 286 59.82 -15.23 5.28
N LEU A 287 58.64 -14.72 5.64
CA LEU A 287 58.38 -13.31 5.84
C LEU A 287 58.02 -13.05 7.32
N ALA A 288 58.36 -11.89 7.83
CA ALA A 288 57.90 -11.41 9.13
C ALA A 288 57.00 -10.18 8.98
N GLU A 289 55.86 -10.18 9.66
CA GLU A 289 55.02 -8.98 9.74
C GLU A 289 55.73 -7.92 10.58
N LYS A 290 55.97 -6.73 10.00
CA LYS A 290 56.61 -5.62 10.68
C LYS A 290 55.60 -4.57 11.12
N VAL A 291 54.67 -4.21 10.22
CA VAL A 291 53.55 -3.36 10.51
C VAL A 291 52.29 -4.11 10.08
N PRO A 292 51.35 -4.35 11.02
CA PRO A 292 50.09 -5.03 10.71
C PRO A 292 49.32 -4.33 9.61
N TYR A 293 48.44 -5.09 8.95
CA TYR A 293 47.52 -4.53 7.96
C TYR A 293 46.66 -3.44 8.60
N ALA A 294 46.63 -2.25 7.99
CA ALA A 294 45.80 -1.12 8.37
C ALA A 294 45.00 -0.62 7.18
N GLU A 295 43.69 -0.52 7.38
CA GLU A 295 42.78 0.08 6.39
C GLU A 295 43.08 1.58 6.23
N ASN A 296 42.92 2.09 5.00
CA ASN A 296 42.97 3.52 4.75
C ASN A 296 41.65 4.20 5.22
N PRO A 297 41.64 5.55 5.44
CA PRO A 297 40.45 6.27 5.87
C PRO A 297 39.25 6.16 4.92
N ALA A 298 39.50 5.95 3.61
CA ALA A 298 38.45 5.78 2.60
C ALA A 298 37.84 4.35 2.61
N LYS A 299 38.39 3.43 3.42
CA LYS A 299 37.93 2.06 3.54
C LYS A 299 37.86 1.31 2.20
N ASN A 300 38.70 1.66 1.24
CA ASN A 300 38.77 1.04 -0.08
C ASN A 300 40.09 0.29 -0.32
N GLY A 301 40.81 -0.03 0.75
CA GLY A 301 42.09 -0.71 0.76
C GLY A 301 42.89 -0.42 2.00
N GLY A 302 44.17 -0.78 2.00
CA GLY A 302 45.09 -0.55 3.10
C GLY A 302 46.51 -1.03 2.77
N THR A 303 47.39 -1.03 3.77
CA THR A 303 48.76 -1.42 3.64
C THR A 303 49.21 -2.35 4.78
N ILE A 304 50.18 -3.23 4.47
CA ILE A 304 50.93 -4.03 5.43
C ILE A 304 52.40 -3.92 5.08
N THR A 305 53.29 -3.92 6.09
CA THR A 305 54.74 -3.98 5.87
C THR A 305 55.24 -5.33 6.34
N VAL A 306 56.00 -6.00 5.47
CA VAL A 306 56.64 -7.28 5.79
C VAL A 306 58.14 -7.18 5.57
N THR A 307 58.93 -7.93 6.36
CA THR A 307 60.39 -8.03 6.27
C THR A 307 60.76 -9.41 5.68
N GLY A 308 61.65 -9.45 4.69
CA GLY A 308 62.20 -10.66 4.11
C GLY A 308 63.07 -11.43 5.12
N GLY A 309 62.70 -12.66 5.46
CA GLY A 309 63.42 -13.50 6.43
C GLY A 309 64.33 -14.55 5.78
N THR A 310 63.84 -15.29 4.78
CA THR A 310 64.56 -16.35 4.08
C THR A 310 64.47 -16.18 2.58
N VAL A 311 65.58 -16.51 1.87
CA VAL A 311 65.67 -16.42 0.40
C VAL A 311 64.58 -17.23 -0.31
N GLY A 312 64.13 -16.72 -1.45
CA GLY A 312 63.17 -17.35 -2.36
C GLY A 312 61.84 -16.58 -2.46
N SER A 313 60.98 -17.13 -3.28
CA SER A 313 59.65 -16.54 -3.53
C SER A 313 58.73 -16.76 -2.32
N LYS A 314 58.18 -15.69 -1.77
CA LYS A 314 57.35 -15.70 -0.57
C LYS A 314 56.00 -15.07 -0.88
N THR A 315 54.96 -15.49 -0.12
CA THR A 315 53.61 -15.04 -0.40
C THR A 315 52.92 -14.41 0.83
N VAL A 316 52.07 -13.41 0.60
CA VAL A 316 51.11 -12.92 1.55
C VAL A 316 49.72 -13.08 0.95
N THR A 317 48.81 -13.72 1.67
CA THR A 317 47.45 -13.99 1.22
C THR A 317 46.46 -13.05 1.95
N PHE A 318 45.61 -12.44 1.17
CA PHE A 318 44.54 -11.53 1.63
C PHE A 318 43.22 -12.15 1.33
N GLU A 319 42.32 -12.26 2.32
CA GLU A 319 40.96 -12.78 2.17
C GLU A 319 39.95 -11.74 2.61
N LEU A 320 39.02 -11.37 1.71
CA LEU A 320 37.93 -10.43 1.96
C LEU A 320 36.70 -10.80 1.12
N GLY A 321 35.49 -10.76 1.73
CA GLY A 321 34.25 -11.10 1.01
C GLY A 321 34.25 -12.54 0.45
N GLY A 322 34.91 -13.46 1.10
CA GLY A 322 35.01 -14.86 0.67
C GLY A 322 35.96 -15.13 -0.52
N GLN A 323 36.69 -14.08 -0.98
CA GLN A 323 37.67 -14.19 -2.05
C GLN A 323 39.09 -13.99 -1.53
N GLN A 324 40.07 -14.71 -2.12
CA GLN A 324 41.47 -14.62 -1.78
C GLN A 324 42.27 -13.96 -2.90
N LYS A 325 43.28 -13.16 -2.52
CA LYS A 325 44.29 -12.60 -3.40
C LYS A 325 45.68 -12.84 -2.82
N VAL A 326 46.60 -13.32 -3.63
CA VAL A 326 47.97 -13.63 -3.22
C VAL A 326 48.90 -12.55 -3.81
N CYS A 327 49.74 -11.99 -2.95
CA CYS A 327 50.87 -11.14 -3.34
C CYS A 327 52.16 -11.93 -3.18
N THR A 328 53.04 -11.90 -4.16
CA THR A 328 54.33 -12.59 -4.14
C THR A 328 55.45 -11.57 -3.99
N ILE A 329 56.44 -11.88 -3.15
CA ILE A 329 57.65 -11.07 -2.91
C ILE A 329 58.84 -11.97 -3.10
N GLU A 330 59.82 -11.57 -3.90
CA GLU A 330 61.07 -12.25 -4.06
C GLU A 330 62.06 -11.78 -2.99
N VAL A 331 62.55 -12.71 -2.17
CA VAL A 331 63.58 -12.42 -1.15
C VAL A 331 64.92 -12.91 -1.65
N THR A 332 65.84 -11.99 -1.84
CA THR A 332 67.19 -12.27 -2.34
C THR A 332 68.22 -12.32 -1.21
N ALA A 333 69.30 -13.03 -1.44
CA ALA A 333 70.38 -13.07 -0.50
C ALA A 333 71.05 -11.67 -0.39
N LYS A 334 71.45 -11.33 0.82
CA LYS A 334 72.25 -10.14 1.02
C LYS A 334 73.62 -10.32 0.38
N PRO A 335 74.12 -9.43 -0.46
CA PRO A 335 75.44 -9.51 -1.01
C PRO A 335 76.51 -9.70 0.06
N GLN A 336 77.39 -10.68 -0.11
CA GLN A 336 78.52 -10.89 0.77
C GLN A 336 79.78 -10.79 -0.02
N VAL A 337 80.83 -10.23 0.62
CA VAL A 337 82.16 -10.21 0.03
C VAL A 337 82.67 -11.67 -0.12
N GLN A 338 82.78 -12.15 -1.33
CA GLN A 338 83.27 -13.47 -1.65
C GLN A 338 84.83 -13.54 -1.73
N THR A 339 85.40 -12.53 -2.39
CA THR A 339 86.87 -12.49 -2.52
C THR A 339 87.34 -11.03 -2.45
N VAL A 340 88.52 -10.87 -1.89
CA VAL A 340 89.30 -9.62 -1.88
C VAL A 340 90.71 -9.93 -2.42
N SER A 341 91.13 -9.20 -3.41
CA SER A 341 92.46 -9.30 -3.95
C SER A 341 93.07 -7.95 -4.25
N VAL A 342 94.36 -7.82 -4.12
CA VAL A 342 95.15 -6.63 -4.48
C VAL A 342 96.09 -6.93 -5.61
N GLU A 343 96.12 -6.06 -6.61
CA GLU A 343 96.96 -6.26 -7.82
C GLU A 343 97.66 -4.97 -8.19
N PRO A 344 99.03 -4.98 -8.24
CA PRO A 344 99.89 -6.08 -7.81
C PRO A 344 99.92 -6.26 -6.29
N SER A 345 100.24 -7.43 -5.77
CA SER A 345 100.29 -7.73 -4.35
C SER A 345 101.45 -7.05 -3.57
N GLU A 346 102.48 -6.57 -4.29
CA GLU A 346 103.63 -5.83 -3.77
C GLU A 346 103.79 -4.56 -4.58
N ILE A 347 104.07 -3.41 -3.91
CA ILE A 347 104.31 -2.11 -4.53
C ILE A 347 105.48 -1.40 -3.84
N GLU A 348 106.20 -0.59 -4.54
CA GLU A 348 107.18 0.32 -3.97
C GLU A 348 106.45 1.56 -3.39
N LYS A 349 107.17 2.26 -2.48
CA LYS A 349 106.62 3.53 -1.88
C LYS A 349 106.33 4.52 -2.97
N GLY A 350 105.06 4.90 -3.03
CA GLY A 350 104.56 5.92 -4.03
C GLY A 350 103.88 5.28 -5.23
N GLN A 351 103.91 3.94 -5.39
CA GLN A 351 103.15 3.24 -6.43
C GLN A 351 101.71 2.93 -5.94
N GLN A 352 100.83 2.65 -6.89
CA GLN A 352 99.42 2.37 -6.66
C GLN A 352 99.13 0.87 -6.90
N ALA A 353 98.31 0.29 -6.04
CA ALA A 353 97.74 -1.04 -6.26
C ALA A 353 96.19 -0.89 -6.36
N LYS A 354 95.59 -1.81 -7.09
CA LYS A 354 94.15 -1.89 -7.29
C LYS A 354 93.60 -2.97 -6.38
N LEU A 355 92.70 -2.55 -5.45
CA LEU A 355 91.91 -3.48 -4.65
C LEU A 355 90.69 -3.91 -5.49
N LYS A 356 90.53 -5.24 -5.70
CA LYS A 356 89.38 -5.86 -6.29
C LYS A 356 88.57 -6.51 -5.21
N VAL A 357 87.26 -6.22 -5.13
CA VAL A 357 86.30 -6.88 -4.24
C VAL A 357 85.23 -7.52 -5.11
N THR A 358 85.02 -8.84 -4.96
CA THR A 358 83.93 -9.56 -5.60
C THR A 358 82.85 -9.81 -4.56
N LEU A 359 81.59 -9.43 -4.89
CA LEU A 359 80.40 -9.55 -4.03
C LEU A 359 79.61 -10.79 -4.50
#